data_2f80eb299b5507c02655fe7b37ff163a
#
_entry.id   2f80eb299b5507c02655fe7b37ff163a
#
_cell.length_a   1.000
_cell.length_b   1.000
_cell.length_c   1.000
_cell.angle_alpha   90.00
_cell.angle_beta   90.00
_cell.angle_gamma   90.00
#
_symmetry.space_group_name_H-M   'P 1'
#
loop_
_entity.id
_entity.type
_entity.pdbx_description
1 polymer ?
#
loop_
_entity_poly.entity_id
_entity_poly.type
_entity_poly.pdbx_seq_one_letter_code
_entity_poly.pdbx_strand_id
1 'polypeptide(L)'
;VHQFSEPANAFIDDPSTRIATCPLVENGVIRVLSMPSYSRGGGVPMSTVRARLQLACRSLDHAFWPDDVSLRDDTRVDFSRVQGHQQVTDLYLLALAVHHGGRLVTFDRSVALASVR
;
A
#
# COMPACT_ATOMS: atom_id res chain seq x y z
N VAL A 1 7.48 4.25 9.61
CA VAL A 1 6.39 3.27 9.67
C VAL A 1 5.76 3.21 11.03
N HIS A 2 6.55 3.26 12.08
CA HIS A 2 5.99 3.19 13.43
C HIS A 2 5.06 4.36 13.76
N GLN A 3 5.17 5.48 13.07
CA GLN A 3 4.23 6.61 13.24
C GLN A 3 2.82 6.25 12.81
N PHE A 4 2.66 5.20 12.01
CA PHE A 4 1.36 4.69 11.59
C PHE A 4 0.94 3.45 12.36
N SER A 5 1.77 2.97 13.29
CA SER A 5 1.62 1.63 13.83
C SER A 5 0.33 1.44 14.63
N GLU A 6 -0.06 2.42 15.42
CA GLU A 6 -1.19 2.23 16.33
C GLU A 6 -2.53 2.14 15.59
N PRO A 7 -2.90 3.10 14.72
CA PRO A 7 -4.14 2.95 13.95
C PRO A 7 -4.07 1.81 12.96
N ALA A 8 -2.91 1.56 12.36
CA ALA A 8 -2.76 0.46 11.42
C ALA A 8 -2.89 -0.89 12.11
N ASN A 9 -2.31 -1.05 13.28
CA ASN A 9 -2.42 -2.29 14.05
C ASN A 9 -3.86 -2.54 14.49
N ALA A 10 -4.59 -1.50 14.91
CA ALA A 10 -5.99 -1.64 15.28
C ALA A 10 -6.83 -2.11 14.09
N PHE A 11 -6.54 -1.62 12.89
CA PHE A 11 -7.22 -2.04 11.67
C PHE A 11 -6.89 -3.50 11.32
N ILE A 12 -5.61 -3.88 11.39
CA ILE A 12 -5.17 -5.23 11.03
C ILE A 12 -5.62 -6.26 12.07
N ASP A 13 -5.67 -5.89 13.33
CA ASP A 13 -6.06 -6.79 14.41
C ASP A 13 -7.57 -7.07 14.46
N ASP A 14 -8.37 -6.31 13.72
CA ASP A 14 -9.81 -6.57 13.63
C ASP A 14 -10.02 -7.89 12.89
N PRO A 15 -10.69 -8.89 13.50
CA PRO A 15 -10.88 -10.19 12.86
C PRO A 15 -11.74 -10.15 11.60
N SER A 16 -12.49 -9.08 11.39
CA SER A 16 -13.26 -8.89 10.16
C SER A 16 -12.43 -8.24 9.04
N THR A 17 -11.21 -7.81 9.33
CA THR A 17 -10.38 -7.14 8.35
C THR A 17 -9.92 -8.10 7.26
N ARG A 18 -10.14 -7.69 6.02
CA ARG A 18 -9.65 -8.37 4.84
C ARG A 18 -8.64 -7.43 4.19
N ILE A 19 -7.46 -7.96 3.87
CA ILE A 19 -6.41 -7.16 3.25
C ILE A 19 -6.17 -7.61 1.82
N ALA A 20 -5.68 -6.68 1.01
CA ALA A 20 -5.19 -6.99 -0.32
C ALA A 20 -3.80 -6.40 -0.48
N THR A 21 -2.97 -7.12 -1.20
CA THR A 21 -1.67 -6.60 -1.65
C THR A 21 -1.63 -6.67 -3.17
N CYS A 22 -0.71 -5.91 -3.74
CA CYS A 22 -0.41 -5.95 -5.16
C CYS A 22 1.12 -5.95 -5.33
N PRO A 23 1.64 -6.25 -6.52
CA PRO A 23 3.08 -6.28 -6.71
C PRO A 23 3.79 -5.00 -6.28
N LEU A 24 3.21 -3.85 -6.55
CA LEU A 24 3.80 -2.57 -6.17
C LEU A 24 3.91 -2.42 -4.66
N VAL A 25 2.87 -2.79 -3.92
CA VAL A 25 2.85 -2.73 -2.45
C VAL A 25 3.86 -3.71 -1.87
N GLU A 26 3.89 -4.93 -2.38
CA GLU A 26 4.81 -5.96 -1.86
C GLU A 26 6.27 -5.55 -2.09
N ASN A 27 6.56 -5.04 -3.27
CA ASN A 27 7.87 -4.49 -3.59
C ASN A 27 8.23 -3.36 -2.61
N GLY A 28 7.31 -2.43 -2.40
CA GLY A 28 7.52 -1.30 -1.51
C GLY A 28 7.76 -1.71 -0.06
N VAL A 29 7.00 -2.68 0.44
CA VAL A 29 7.16 -3.18 1.81
C VAL A 29 8.55 -3.77 2.01
N ILE A 30 8.99 -4.64 1.10
CA ILE A 30 10.30 -5.27 1.23
C ILE A 30 11.40 -4.23 1.15
N ARG A 31 11.31 -3.31 0.18
CA ARG A 31 12.33 -2.29 -0.03
C ARG A 31 12.45 -1.35 1.17
N VAL A 32 11.33 -0.84 1.66
CA VAL A 32 11.32 0.18 2.70
C VAL A 32 11.68 -0.41 4.06
N LEU A 33 11.08 -1.54 4.43
CA LEU A 33 11.30 -2.12 5.75
C LEU A 33 12.68 -2.74 5.91
N SER A 34 13.38 -3.01 4.80
CA SER A 34 14.76 -3.50 4.86
C SER A 34 15.80 -2.38 4.83
N MET A 35 15.37 -1.12 4.69
CA MET A 35 16.30 0.02 4.71
C MET A 35 16.82 0.24 6.13
N PRO A 36 18.15 0.51 6.29
CA PRO A 36 18.72 0.77 7.62
C PRO A 36 18.06 1.91 8.38
N SER A 37 17.52 2.90 7.66
CA SER A 37 16.83 4.04 8.28
C SER A 37 15.54 3.66 9.00
N TYR A 38 14.98 2.50 8.71
CA TYR A 38 13.76 2.02 9.37
C TYR A 38 14.02 1.03 10.49
N SER A 39 15.25 0.58 10.65
CA SER A 39 15.60 -0.43 11.63
C SER A 39 16.72 0.10 12.52
N ARG A 40 16.46 0.18 13.81
CA ARG A 40 17.49 0.55 14.76
C ARG A 40 18.56 -0.56 14.79
N GLY A 41 19.82 -0.15 14.67
CA GLY A 41 20.93 -1.07 14.78
C GLY A 41 21.32 -1.78 13.51
N GLY A 42 20.91 -1.29 12.33
CA GLY A 42 21.53 -1.75 11.10
C GLY A 42 20.65 -2.44 10.08
N GLY A 43 19.35 -2.35 10.21
CA GLY A 43 18.45 -2.88 9.19
C GLY A 43 18.09 -4.35 9.38
N VAL A 44 16.88 -4.68 8.95
CA VAL A 44 16.38 -6.05 8.95
C VAL A 44 16.74 -6.67 7.59
N PRO A 45 17.28 -7.88 7.54
CA PRO A 45 17.57 -8.54 6.25
C PRO A 45 16.32 -8.64 5.40
N MET A 46 16.48 -8.45 4.08
CA MET A 46 15.35 -8.52 3.15
C MET A 46 14.63 -9.86 3.21
N SER A 47 15.39 -10.96 3.39
CA SER A 47 14.79 -12.29 3.52
C SER A 47 13.86 -12.39 4.72
N THR A 48 14.20 -11.73 5.82
CA THR A 48 13.36 -11.68 7.01
C THR A 48 12.08 -10.88 6.77
N VAL A 49 12.20 -9.73 6.12
CA VAL A 49 11.02 -8.91 5.76
C VAL A 49 10.09 -9.71 4.84
N ARG A 50 10.67 -10.36 3.83
CA ARG A 50 9.90 -11.18 2.91
C ARG A 50 9.16 -12.32 3.64
N ALA A 51 9.84 -13.00 4.55
CA ALA A 51 9.22 -14.08 5.31
C ALA A 51 8.07 -13.59 6.18
N ARG A 52 8.22 -12.42 6.78
CA ARG A 52 7.14 -11.81 7.58
C ARG A 52 5.95 -11.41 6.71
N LEU A 53 6.21 -10.91 5.51
CA LEU A 53 5.15 -10.60 4.57
C LEU A 53 4.40 -11.85 4.15
N GLN A 54 5.12 -12.92 3.83
CA GLN A 54 4.51 -14.21 3.48
C GLN A 54 3.63 -14.72 4.63
N LEU A 55 4.12 -14.63 5.87
CA LEU A 55 3.36 -15.08 7.02
C LEU A 55 2.10 -14.25 7.24
N ALA A 56 2.20 -12.93 7.11
CA ALA A 56 1.04 -12.05 7.23
C ALA A 56 -0.03 -12.38 6.19
N CYS A 57 0.38 -12.61 4.95
CA CYS A 57 -0.56 -12.95 3.88
C CYS A 57 -1.22 -14.31 4.08
N ARG A 58 -0.56 -15.24 4.77
CA ARG A 58 -1.17 -16.55 5.09
C ARG A 58 -2.05 -16.50 6.33
N SER A 59 -1.74 -15.60 7.27
CA SER A 59 -2.43 -15.52 8.56
C SER A 59 -3.69 -14.68 8.54
N LEU A 60 -3.82 -13.78 7.56
CA LEU A 60 -4.94 -12.87 7.42
C LEU A 60 -5.79 -13.29 6.23
N ASP A 61 -7.04 -12.85 6.20
CA ASP A 61 -7.87 -12.99 5.00
C ASP A 61 -7.31 -12.06 3.94
N HIS A 62 -6.57 -12.62 3.01
CA HIS A 62 -5.74 -11.87 2.07
C HIS A 62 -6.12 -12.18 0.63
N ALA A 63 -6.19 -11.14 -0.18
CA ALA A 63 -6.31 -11.23 -1.63
C ALA A 63 -5.10 -10.59 -2.30
N PHE A 64 -4.67 -11.19 -3.39
CA PHE A 64 -3.63 -10.60 -4.23
C PHE A 64 -4.31 -9.95 -5.45
N TRP A 65 -4.09 -8.65 -5.63
CA TRP A 65 -4.58 -7.92 -6.79
C TRP A 65 -3.44 -7.70 -7.77
N PRO A 66 -3.61 -8.08 -9.04
CA PRO A 66 -2.60 -7.70 -10.04
C PRO A 66 -2.60 -6.19 -10.25
N ASP A 67 -1.49 -5.66 -10.74
CA ASP A 67 -1.38 -4.24 -11.12
C ASP A 67 -2.05 -4.04 -12.49
N ASP A 68 -3.37 -4.12 -12.53
CA ASP A 68 -4.15 -4.16 -13.77
C ASP A 68 -4.89 -2.85 -14.08
N VAL A 69 -4.47 -1.77 -13.46
CA VAL A 69 -4.94 -0.42 -13.78
C VAL A 69 -3.79 0.35 -14.42
N SER A 70 -4.10 1.14 -15.43
CA SER A 70 -3.11 2.01 -16.08
C SER A 70 -3.40 3.46 -15.75
N LEU A 71 -2.36 4.20 -15.38
CA LEU A 71 -2.48 5.65 -15.18
C LEU A 71 -2.72 6.42 -16.49
N ARG A 72 -2.62 5.75 -17.62
CA ARG A 72 -2.96 6.32 -18.93
C ARG A 72 -4.46 6.29 -19.23
N ASP A 73 -5.24 5.65 -18.38
CA ASP A 73 -6.66 5.45 -18.61
C ASP A 73 -7.45 6.63 -18.04
N ASP A 74 -7.90 7.51 -18.92
CA ASP A 74 -8.66 8.72 -18.56
C ASP A 74 -10.03 8.40 -17.96
N THR A 75 -10.53 7.19 -18.14
CA THR A 75 -11.80 6.79 -17.49
C THR A 75 -11.64 6.51 -16.02
N ARG A 76 -10.41 6.34 -15.54
CA ARG A 76 -10.12 5.97 -14.15
C ARG A 76 -9.44 7.07 -13.37
N VAL A 77 -8.64 7.92 -14.04
CA VAL A 77 -7.87 8.97 -13.36
C VAL A 77 -7.99 10.28 -14.12
N ASP A 78 -7.97 11.36 -13.36
CA ASP A 78 -7.94 12.72 -13.90
C ASP A 78 -6.60 13.35 -13.49
N PHE A 79 -5.61 13.28 -14.39
CA PHE A 79 -4.28 13.78 -14.09
C PHE A 79 -4.21 15.29 -13.94
N SER A 80 -5.22 16.04 -14.43
CA SER A 80 -5.23 17.49 -14.22
C SER A 80 -5.33 17.88 -12.74
N ARG A 81 -5.75 16.94 -11.89
CA ARG A 81 -5.91 17.18 -10.45
C ARG A 81 -4.71 16.69 -9.63
N VAL A 82 -3.72 16.08 -10.26
CA VAL A 82 -2.50 15.63 -9.58
C VAL A 82 -1.58 16.83 -9.42
N GLN A 83 -1.10 17.07 -8.20
CA GLN A 83 -0.35 18.28 -7.88
C GLN A 83 1.15 18.07 -7.80
N GLY A 84 1.62 16.83 -7.66
CA GLY A 84 3.05 16.58 -7.57
C GLY A 84 3.41 15.11 -7.69
N HIS A 85 4.66 14.86 -8.03
CA HIS A 85 5.16 13.51 -8.27
C HIS A 85 5.05 12.59 -7.05
N GLN A 86 5.08 13.15 -5.85
CA GLN A 86 4.96 12.37 -4.61
C GLN A 86 3.58 11.74 -4.44
N GLN A 87 2.59 12.20 -5.20
CA GLN A 87 1.22 11.65 -5.14
C GLN A 87 1.01 10.45 -6.06
N VAL A 88 1.95 10.16 -6.97
CA VAL A 88 1.71 9.21 -8.07
C VAL A 88 1.47 7.79 -7.57
N THR A 89 2.29 7.30 -6.64
CA THR A 89 2.12 5.94 -6.11
C THR A 89 0.79 5.79 -5.38
N ASP A 90 0.46 6.74 -4.52
CA ASP A 90 -0.81 6.68 -3.77
C ASP A 90 -2.01 6.82 -4.70
N LEU A 91 -1.90 7.66 -5.73
CA LEU A 91 -2.92 7.75 -6.77
C LEU A 91 -3.15 6.41 -7.44
N TYR A 92 -2.07 5.72 -7.81
CA TYR A 92 -2.17 4.41 -8.44
C TYR A 92 -2.86 3.41 -7.53
N LEU A 93 -2.45 3.35 -6.26
CA LEU A 93 -3.02 2.40 -5.30
C LEU A 93 -4.49 2.71 -5.02
N LEU A 94 -4.87 3.98 -4.98
CA LEU A 94 -6.26 4.36 -4.82
C LEU A 94 -7.09 3.93 -6.05
N ALA A 95 -6.58 4.17 -7.24
CA ALA A 95 -7.26 3.76 -8.47
C ALA A 95 -7.43 2.24 -8.54
N LEU A 96 -6.40 1.51 -8.13
CA LEU A 96 -6.43 0.05 -8.08
C LEU A 96 -7.48 -0.44 -7.07
N ALA A 97 -7.54 0.18 -5.90
CA ALA A 97 -8.52 -0.17 -4.88
C ALA A 97 -9.94 0.06 -5.37
N VAL A 98 -10.19 1.19 -6.01
CA VAL A 98 -11.50 1.50 -6.61
C VAL A 98 -11.86 0.47 -7.67
N HIS A 99 -10.91 0.10 -8.52
CA HIS A 99 -11.14 -0.89 -9.58
C HIS A 99 -11.56 -2.25 -9.02
N HIS A 100 -10.97 -2.65 -7.90
CA HIS A 100 -11.27 -3.93 -7.27
C HIS A 100 -12.36 -3.86 -6.20
N GLY A 101 -13.01 -2.71 -6.04
CA GLY A 101 -14.09 -2.54 -5.08
C GLY A 101 -13.64 -2.52 -3.63
N GLY A 102 -12.36 -2.25 -3.39
CA GLY A 102 -11.78 -2.15 -2.07
C GLY A 102 -11.57 -0.71 -1.63
N ARG A 103 -10.75 -0.55 -0.60
CA ARG A 103 -10.38 0.75 -0.07
C ARG A 103 -8.88 0.83 0.14
N LEU A 104 -8.33 2.02 -0.08
CA LEU A 104 -6.95 2.32 0.28
C LEU A 104 -6.91 2.77 1.74
N VAL A 105 -6.10 2.09 2.55
CA VAL A 105 -5.83 2.51 3.92
C VAL A 105 -4.51 3.26 3.92
N THR A 106 -4.58 4.55 4.20
CA THR A 106 -3.40 5.40 4.29
C THR A 106 -3.63 6.47 5.36
N PHE A 107 -2.54 6.89 5.98
CA PHE A 107 -2.57 8.00 6.92
C PHE A 107 -1.93 9.25 6.34
N ASP A 108 -1.58 9.22 5.06
CA ASP A 108 -1.04 10.35 4.33
C ASP A 108 -2.19 11.19 3.77
N ARG A 109 -2.29 12.43 4.25
CA ARG A 109 -3.35 13.36 3.83
C ARG A 109 -3.12 13.98 2.46
N SER A 110 -1.96 13.75 1.87
CA SER A 110 -1.63 14.29 0.56
C SER A 110 -2.19 13.47 -0.60
N VAL A 111 -2.88 12.38 -0.35
CA VAL A 111 -3.46 11.54 -1.39
C VAL A 111 -4.48 12.33 -2.20
N ALA A 112 -4.34 12.29 -3.52
CA ALA A 112 -5.17 13.09 -4.44
C ALA A 112 -6.50 12.37 -4.74
N LEU A 113 -7.41 12.38 -3.76
CA LEU A 113 -8.69 11.67 -3.86
C LEU A 113 -9.52 12.13 -5.05
N ALA A 114 -9.49 13.43 -5.36
CA ALA A 114 -10.25 13.98 -6.47
C ALA A 114 -9.74 13.56 -7.84
N SER A 115 -8.55 12.95 -7.92
CA SER A 115 -7.94 12.51 -9.17
C SER A 115 -8.42 11.12 -9.61
N VAL A 116 -9.17 10.41 -8.79
CA VAL A 116 -9.72 9.10 -9.12
C VAL A 116 -11.20 9.22 -9.40
N ARG A 117 -11.60 8.67 -10.52
CA ARG A 117 -12.98 8.72 -10.99
C ARG A 117 -13.85 7.58 -10.44
#